data_1bb11c8297a9d00a6204b9cd4c75dd9d
#
_entry.id   1bb11c8297a9d00a6204b9cd4c75dd9d
#
_cell.length_a   1.000
_cell.length_b   1.000
_cell.length_c   1.000
_cell.angle_alpha   90.00
_cell.angle_beta   90.00
_cell.angle_gamma   90.00
#
_symmetry.space_group_name_H-M   'P 1'
#
loop_
_entity.id
_entity.type
_entity.pdbx_description
1 polymer ?
#
loop_
_entity_poly.entity_id
_entity_poly.type
_entity_poly.pdbx_seq_one_letter_code
_entity_poly.pdbx_strand_id
1 'polypeptide(L)'
;MIFCGCGAMVINDFTGGTITHPGVAITWGLIVMSMIYAFGDISGAHFNPAVTLGFAVAKKFSWREVPKYMIAQFFGAIAASFTLLFLFPESDLGATIPTIEPLKVFIIELLLSFFLMVVIINVSTGSKEI
;
A
#
# COMPACT_ATOMS: atom_id res chain seq x y z
N MET A 1 -5.53 -3.14 -4.83
CA MET A 1 -5.15 -2.11 -3.84
C MET A 1 -4.69 -0.83 -4.52
N ILE A 2 -3.58 -0.81 -5.26
CA ILE A 2 -3.04 0.40 -5.94
C ILE A 2 -4.08 1.11 -6.80
N PHE A 3 -4.82 0.40 -7.65
CA PHE A 3 -5.87 0.99 -8.48
C PHE A 3 -6.89 1.83 -7.68
N CYS A 4 -7.40 1.30 -6.57
CA CYS A 4 -8.39 2.02 -5.76
C CYS A 4 -7.77 3.18 -4.97
N GLY A 5 -6.59 2.97 -4.36
CA GLY A 5 -5.95 4.00 -3.55
C GLY A 5 -5.45 5.18 -4.39
N CYS A 6 -4.66 4.92 -5.43
CA CYS A 6 -4.21 5.94 -6.37
C CYS A 6 -5.40 6.53 -7.16
N GLY A 7 -6.38 5.69 -7.52
CA GLY A 7 -7.61 6.15 -8.16
C GLY A 7 -8.38 7.18 -7.33
N ALA A 8 -8.46 7.00 -6.01
CA ALA A 8 -9.06 7.99 -5.13
C ALA A 8 -8.29 9.33 -5.14
N MET A 9 -6.96 9.29 -5.23
CA MET A 9 -6.13 10.49 -5.37
C MET A 9 -6.40 11.18 -6.70
N VAL A 10 -6.39 10.43 -7.80
CA VAL A 10 -6.69 10.94 -9.16
C VAL A 10 -8.08 11.58 -9.22
N ILE A 11 -9.11 10.92 -8.68
CA ILE A 11 -10.48 11.48 -8.66
C ILE A 11 -10.56 12.70 -7.75
N ASN A 12 -9.83 12.71 -6.62
CA ASN A 12 -9.78 13.89 -5.76
C ASN A 12 -9.23 15.12 -6.52
N ASP A 13 -8.13 14.94 -7.25
CA ASP A 13 -7.52 16.00 -8.03
C ASP A 13 -8.44 16.42 -9.21
N PHE A 14 -8.98 15.46 -9.94
CA PHE A 14 -9.89 15.68 -11.05
C PHE A 14 -11.17 16.44 -10.64
N THR A 15 -11.67 16.20 -9.42
CA THR A 15 -12.87 16.86 -8.89
C THR A 15 -12.59 18.12 -8.07
N GLY A 16 -11.35 18.62 -8.07
CA GLY A 16 -10.96 19.81 -7.31
C GLY A 16 -11.01 19.63 -5.79
N GLY A 17 -10.70 18.42 -5.29
CA GLY A 17 -10.59 18.16 -3.86
C GLY A 17 -11.89 17.66 -3.21
N THR A 18 -12.88 17.19 -3.98
CA THR A 18 -14.19 16.76 -3.43
C THR A 18 -14.06 15.58 -2.43
N ILE A 19 -13.12 14.65 -2.67
CA ILE A 19 -12.90 13.51 -1.75
C ILE A 19 -12.20 13.96 -0.47
N THR A 20 -11.39 14.99 -0.53
CA THR A 20 -10.54 15.53 0.53
C THR A 20 -9.39 14.58 0.93
N HIS A 21 -8.37 15.12 1.58
CA HIS A 21 -7.24 14.30 2.05
C HIS A 21 -7.66 13.22 3.07
N PRO A 22 -8.52 13.48 4.07
CA PRO A 22 -9.07 12.43 4.93
C PRO A 22 -9.82 11.34 4.17
N GLY A 23 -10.61 11.70 3.17
CA GLY A 23 -11.34 10.73 2.35
C GLY A 23 -10.41 9.79 1.57
N VAL A 24 -9.33 10.32 0.99
CA VAL A 24 -8.27 9.51 0.35
C VAL A 24 -7.62 8.56 1.35
N ALA A 25 -7.26 9.06 2.54
CA ALA A 25 -6.64 8.25 3.59
C ALA A 25 -7.57 7.11 4.05
N ILE A 26 -8.86 7.39 4.24
CA ILE A 26 -9.87 6.39 4.58
C ILE A 26 -10.01 5.36 3.46
N THR A 27 -10.02 5.77 2.20
CA THR A 27 -10.08 4.85 1.05
C THR A 27 -8.90 3.88 1.06
N TRP A 28 -7.69 4.36 1.31
CA TRP A 28 -6.51 3.50 1.45
C TRP A 28 -6.67 2.50 2.59
N GLY A 29 -7.12 2.92 3.77
CA GLY A 29 -7.36 2.03 4.91
C GLY A 29 -8.42 0.96 4.61
N LEU A 30 -9.55 1.35 4.04
CA LEU A 30 -10.65 0.43 3.72
C LEU A 30 -10.28 -0.58 2.64
N ILE A 31 -9.57 -0.18 1.58
CA ILE A 31 -9.16 -1.13 0.55
C ILE A 31 -8.13 -2.12 1.06
N VAL A 32 -7.17 -1.67 1.87
CA VAL A 32 -6.19 -2.58 2.51
C VAL A 32 -6.91 -3.58 3.41
N MET A 33 -7.82 -3.12 4.25
CA MET A 33 -8.61 -3.98 5.13
C MET A 33 -9.42 -5.00 4.31
N SER A 34 -10.17 -4.56 3.30
CA SER A 34 -10.96 -5.45 2.44
C SER A 34 -10.11 -6.52 1.75
N MET A 35 -8.94 -6.14 1.27
CA MET A 35 -8.01 -7.07 0.60
C MET A 35 -7.39 -8.05 1.60
N ILE A 36 -7.13 -7.65 2.84
CA ILE A 36 -6.66 -8.55 3.90
C ILE A 36 -7.74 -9.61 4.19
N TYR A 37 -8.99 -9.20 4.37
CA TYR A 37 -10.10 -10.15 4.58
C TYR A 37 -10.32 -11.08 3.39
N ALA A 38 -10.15 -10.59 2.15
CA ALA A 38 -10.38 -11.39 0.95
C ALA A 38 -9.24 -12.39 0.65
N PHE A 39 -7.99 -12.04 0.95
CA PHE A 39 -6.81 -12.78 0.50
C PHE A 39 -5.83 -13.15 1.61
N GLY A 40 -6.12 -12.81 2.86
CA GLY A 40 -5.24 -13.10 3.99
C GLY A 40 -4.90 -14.57 4.10
N ASP A 41 -5.89 -15.44 4.09
CA ASP A 41 -5.73 -16.90 4.19
C ASP A 41 -5.06 -17.51 2.95
N ILE A 42 -5.11 -16.82 1.80
CA ILE A 42 -4.56 -17.34 0.53
C ILE A 42 -3.08 -16.96 0.38
N SER A 43 -2.72 -15.72 0.70
CA SER A 43 -1.40 -15.17 0.39
C SER A 43 -0.70 -14.46 1.58
N GLY A 44 -1.31 -14.45 2.74
CA GLY A 44 -0.84 -13.61 3.86
C GLY A 44 -1.06 -12.11 3.63
N ALA A 45 -1.68 -11.72 2.50
CA ALA A 45 -2.08 -10.35 2.16
C ALA A 45 -0.98 -9.28 2.36
N HIS A 46 0.25 -9.59 1.97
CA HIS A 46 1.37 -8.64 2.13
C HIS A 46 1.18 -7.35 1.32
N PHE A 47 0.75 -7.46 0.06
CA PHE A 47 0.46 -6.38 -0.89
C PHE A 47 1.50 -5.25 -1.01
N ASN A 48 2.64 -5.37 -0.35
CA ASN A 48 3.68 -4.35 -0.28
C ASN A 48 5.05 -5.02 -0.16
N PRO A 49 6.05 -4.65 -0.99
CA PRO A 49 7.42 -5.17 -0.88
C PRO A 49 8.05 -4.98 0.49
N ALA A 50 7.86 -3.82 1.12
CA ALA A 50 8.40 -3.54 2.45
C ALA A 50 7.77 -4.45 3.53
N VAL A 51 6.46 -4.72 3.44
CA VAL A 51 5.77 -5.67 4.32
C VAL A 51 6.29 -7.09 4.11
N THR A 52 6.48 -7.50 2.86
CA THR A 52 7.06 -8.82 2.53
C THR A 52 8.45 -8.98 3.14
N LEU A 53 9.31 -7.97 2.99
CA LEU A 53 10.64 -7.96 3.62
C LEU A 53 10.56 -7.95 5.14
N GLY A 54 9.66 -7.16 5.72
CA GLY A 54 9.45 -7.11 7.16
C GLY A 54 9.07 -8.47 7.77
N PHE A 55 8.16 -9.20 7.14
CA PHE A 55 7.84 -10.56 7.55
C PHE A 55 9.02 -11.54 7.40
N ALA A 56 9.81 -11.41 6.33
CA ALA A 56 10.99 -12.25 6.13
C ALA A 56 12.07 -11.97 7.19
N VAL A 57 12.34 -10.70 7.51
CA VAL A 57 13.26 -10.30 8.58
C VAL A 57 12.77 -10.79 9.94
N ALA A 58 11.47 -10.68 10.21
CA ALA A 58 10.84 -11.21 11.42
C ALA A 58 10.76 -12.75 11.49
N LYS A 59 11.32 -13.46 10.50
CA LYS A 59 11.28 -14.94 10.38
C LYS A 59 9.87 -15.53 10.32
N LYS A 60 8.90 -14.74 9.85
CA LYS A 60 7.50 -15.14 9.66
C LYS A 60 7.18 -15.49 8.20
N PHE A 61 8.13 -15.27 7.29
CA PHE A 61 7.99 -15.56 5.87
C PHE A 61 9.32 -16.07 5.29
N SER A 62 9.25 -17.00 4.33
CA SER A 62 10.46 -17.58 3.72
C SER A 62 11.14 -16.61 2.76
N TRP A 63 12.43 -16.38 2.91
CA TRP A 63 13.24 -15.60 1.97
C TRP A 63 13.18 -16.10 0.51
N ARG A 64 12.94 -17.41 0.31
CA ARG A 64 12.81 -18.00 -1.04
C ARG A 64 11.56 -17.52 -1.77
N GLU A 65 10.51 -17.15 -1.05
CA GLU A 65 9.25 -16.67 -1.61
C GLU A 65 9.24 -15.15 -1.84
N VAL A 66 10.15 -14.40 -1.19
CA VAL A 66 10.21 -12.93 -1.30
C VAL A 66 10.29 -12.45 -2.75
N PRO A 67 11.17 -12.99 -3.63
CA PRO A 67 11.23 -12.52 -5.01
C PRO A 67 9.93 -12.72 -5.78
N LYS A 68 9.24 -13.84 -5.58
CA LYS A 68 7.97 -14.13 -6.25
C LYS A 68 6.89 -13.13 -5.86
N TYR A 69 6.80 -12.83 -4.56
CA TYR A 69 5.85 -11.85 -4.04
C TYR A 69 6.14 -10.45 -4.58
N MET A 70 7.40 -10.04 -4.55
CA MET A 70 7.79 -8.72 -5.07
C MET A 70 7.50 -8.59 -6.57
N ILE A 71 7.80 -9.60 -7.36
CA ILE A 71 7.49 -9.62 -8.80
C ILE A 71 5.98 -9.47 -9.02
N ALA A 72 5.15 -10.25 -8.33
CA ALA A 72 3.71 -10.17 -8.45
C ALA A 72 3.17 -8.78 -8.03
N GLN A 73 3.73 -8.20 -6.96
CA GLN A 73 3.36 -6.87 -6.48
C GLN A 73 3.72 -5.77 -7.50
N PHE A 74 4.91 -5.84 -8.10
CA PHE A 74 5.32 -4.90 -9.16
C PHE A 74 4.43 -5.00 -10.39
N PHE A 75 4.16 -6.20 -10.89
CA PHE A 75 3.26 -6.37 -12.02
C PHE A 75 1.85 -5.89 -11.73
N GLY A 76 1.32 -6.14 -10.53
CA GLY A 76 0.02 -5.63 -10.10
C GLY A 76 -0.02 -4.10 -10.02
N ALA A 77 1.05 -3.47 -9.51
CA ALA A 77 1.15 -2.02 -9.46
C ALA A 77 1.23 -1.40 -10.85
N ILE A 78 2.05 -1.97 -11.74
CA ILE A 78 2.19 -1.53 -13.13
C ILE A 78 0.84 -1.65 -13.87
N ALA A 79 0.15 -2.78 -13.76
CA ALA A 79 -1.17 -2.97 -14.37
C ALA A 79 -2.20 -1.95 -13.87
N ALA A 80 -2.20 -1.66 -12.55
CA ALA A 80 -3.07 -0.64 -11.96
C ALA A 80 -2.75 0.75 -12.50
N SER A 81 -1.47 1.11 -12.60
CA SER A 81 -1.03 2.41 -13.11
C SER A 81 -1.38 2.58 -14.60
N PHE A 82 -1.19 1.56 -15.43
CA PHE A 82 -1.61 1.59 -16.83
C PHE A 82 -3.12 1.74 -16.98
N THR A 83 -3.90 1.09 -16.13
CA THR A 83 -5.35 1.24 -16.14
C THR A 83 -5.78 2.65 -15.78
N LEU A 84 -5.15 3.25 -14.74
CA LEU A 84 -5.41 4.64 -14.38
C LEU A 84 -4.97 5.62 -15.47
N LEU A 85 -3.82 5.40 -16.11
CA LEU A 85 -3.34 6.21 -17.23
C LEU A 85 -4.30 6.16 -18.41
N PHE A 86 -4.85 5.00 -18.71
CA PHE A 86 -5.85 4.84 -19.79
C PHE A 86 -7.14 5.60 -19.48
N LEU A 87 -7.59 5.59 -18.22
CA LEU A 87 -8.82 6.26 -17.80
C LEU A 87 -8.63 7.78 -17.60
N PHE A 88 -7.46 8.20 -17.13
CA PHE A 88 -7.13 9.58 -16.77
C PHE A 88 -5.74 9.98 -17.30
N PRO A 89 -5.56 10.16 -18.61
CA PRO A 89 -4.26 10.33 -19.25
C PRO A 89 -3.50 11.59 -18.84
N GLU A 90 -4.19 12.59 -18.30
CA GLU A 90 -3.59 13.87 -17.87
C GLU A 90 -3.31 13.93 -16.35
N SER A 91 -3.49 12.83 -15.64
CA SER A 91 -3.29 12.78 -14.18
C SER A 91 -1.86 12.40 -13.80
N ASP A 92 -1.45 12.82 -12.61
CA ASP A 92 -0.19 12.39 -11.97
C ASP A 92 -0.25 10.95 -11.40
N LEU A 93 -1.29 10.20 -11.74
CA LEU A 93 -1.55 8.80 -11.33
C LEU A 93 -1.52 8.60 -9.81
N GLY A 94 -1.77 9.64 -9.03
CA GLY A 94 -1.67 9.60 -7.57
C GLY A 94 -0.24 9.48 -7.06
N ALA A 95 0.74 10.06 -7.79
CA ALA A 95 2.12 10.09 -7.35
C ALA A 95 2.28 10.94 -6.08
N THR A 96 3.01 10.41 -5.10
CA THR A 96 3.34 11.16 -3.88
C THR A 96 4.62 11.96 -4.11
N ILE A 97 4.47 13.29 -4.17
CA ILE A 97 5.60 14.20 -4.39
C ILE A 97 5.92 14.90 -3.08
N PRO A 98 7.18 14.81 -2.58
CA PRO A 98 7.60 15.51 -1.38
C PRO A 98 7.45 17.03 -1.50
N THR A 99 6.78 17.66 -0.54
CA THR A 99 6.58 19.12 -0.47
C THR A 99 7.48 19.79 0.56
N ILE A 100 8.21 19.00 1.36
CA ILE A 100 9.16 19.46 2.38
C ILE A 100 10.54 18.84 2.14
N GLU A 101 11.52 19.24 2.93
CA GLU A 101 12.91 18.76 2.84
C GLU A 101 12.99 17.22 2.80
N PRO A 102 13.70 16.62 1.83
CA PRO A 102 13.72 15.16 1.62
C PRO A 102 14.13 14.34 2.86
N LEU A 103 15.05 14.85 3.67
CA LEU A 103 15.47 14.17 4.91
C LEU A 103 14.32 14.06 5.92
N LYS A 104 13.51 15.10 6.04
CA LYS A 104 12.33 15.10 6.93
C LYS A 104 11.28 14.12 6.44
N VAL A 105 11.04 14.09 5.13
CA VAL A 105 10.14 13.11 4.51
C VAL A 105 10.63 11.70 4.79
N PHE A 106 11.91 11.42 4.56
CA PHE A 106 12.50 10.11 4.83
C PHE A 106 12.32 9.66 6.29
N ILE A 107 12.57 10.56 7.26
CA ILE A 107 12.39 10.24 8.68
C ILE A 107 10.92 9.94 9.01
N ILE A 108 9.99 10.73 8.49
CA ILE A 108 8.55 10.52 8.70
C ILE A 108 8.12 9.18 8.10
N GLU A 109 8.49 8.90 6.86
CA GLU A 109 8.16 7.64 6.18
C GLU A 109 8.76 6.42 6.90
N LEU A 110 9.99 6.54 7.39
CA LEU A 110 10.64 5.49 8.18
C LEU A 110 9.86 5.18 9.46
N LEU A 111 9.48 6.22 10.21
CA LEU A 111 8.74 6.05 11.46
C LEU A 111 7.33 5.48 11.21
N LEU A 112 6.61 6.01 10.22
CA LEU A 112 5.28 5.53 9.88
C LEU A 112 5.30 4.08 9.38
N SER A 113 6.27 3.72 8.55
CA SER A 113 6.48 2.36 8.08
C SER A 113 6.85 1.41 9.22
N PHE A 114 7.67 1.85 10.16
CA PHE A 114 8.00 1.07 11.35
C PHE A 114 6.76 0.79 12.20
N PHE A 115 5.97 1.82 12.53
CA PHE A 115 4.73 1.63 13.30
C PHE A 115 3.72 0.75 12.58
N LEU A 116 3.58 0.92 11.27
CA LEU A 116 2.72 0.06 10.46
C LEU A 116 3.16 -1.41 10.56
N MET A 117 4.46 -1.70 10.42
CA MET A 117 4.97 -3.06 10.54
C MET A 117 4.80 -3.66 11.94
N VAL A 118 4.96 -2.85 12.99
CA VAL A 118 4.69 -3.28 14.38
C VAL A 118 3.23 -3.74 14.50
N VAL A 119 2.29 -2.95 13.98
CA VAL A 119 0.85 -3.32 14.00
C VAL A 119 0.61 -4.59 13.20
N ILE A 120 1.08 -4.65 11.95
CA ILE A 120 0.87 -5.78 11.04
C ILE A 120 1.39 -7.08 11.68
N ILE A 121 2.64 -7.10 12.17
CA ILE A 121 3.23 -8.31 12.76
C ILE A 121 2.45 -8.74 14.00
N ASN A 122 2.05 -7.82 14.86
CA ASN A 122 1.33 -8.17 16.08
C ASN A 122 -0.11 -8.65 15.83
N VAL A 123 -0.77 -8.09 14.83
CA VAL A 123 -2.14 -8.51 14.46
C VAL A 123 -2.11 -9.86 13.77
N SER A 124 -1.20 -10.06 12.81
CA SER A 124 -1.15 -11.27 11.97
C SER A 124 -0.52 -12.49 12.64
N THR A 125 0.16 -12.33 13.78
CA THR A 125 0.87 -13.44 14.46
C THR A 125 0.50 -13.60 15.93
N GLY A 126 -0.40 -12.78 16.44
CA GLY A 126 -0.87 -12.82 17.82
C GLY A 126 -2.10 -13.71 18.01
N SER A 127 -2.42 -14.04 19.27
CA SER A 127 -3.64 -14.75 19.66
C SER A 127 -4.95 -13.96 19.40
N LYS A 128 -4.87 -12.86 18.69
CA LYS A 128 -5.98 -12.00 18.26
C LYS A 128 -6.34 -12.21 16.78
N GLU A 129 -5.81 -13.21 16.12
CA GLU A 129 -6.35 -13.68 14.85
C GLU A 129 -7.78 -14.19 15.11
N ILE A 130 -8.74 -13.41 14.66
CA ILE A 130 -10.16 -13.79 14.67
C ILE A 130 -10.49 -14.42 13.33
#